data_655ae53eeabead19b691b1443b240fe0
#
_entry.id   655ae53eeabead19b691b1443b240fe0
#
_cell.length_a   1.000
_cell.length_b   1.000
_cell.length_c   1.000
_cell.angle_alpha   90.00
_cell.angle_beta   90.00
_cell.angle_gamma   90.00
#
_symmetry.space_group_name_H-M   'P 1'
#
loop_
_entity.id
_entity.type
_entity.pdbx_description
1 polymer ?
#
loop_
_entity_poly.entity_id
_entity_poly.type
_entity_poly.pdbx_seq_one_letter_code
_entity_poly.pdbx_strand_id
1 'polypeptide(L)'
;MSMSTEDCAKSREGFPRPFPNTPSNVLDQLRVTGKVIVVTGAADGIGYAVSEAMAEAGGNVALWYNSNDAAIQKAQDLASTHSVKTSAYKVDVSDSNQVQETIAKVLNDFGKIDVFVANAGMAISKPILEQTLDEYRKQMSVNVDGIVYCSKYAGEVFKSQGFGNLIITSSMSGHIVNVPVDQPVYNATKAYVTHFGKSLAREWREFARVNIVSPGFFDTKMGAGPDALQEAYRMAALGRQGHTKEIKGLYLYLASDASTYMTGSDVLIDGGYVLP
;
A
#
# COMPACT_ATOMS: atom_id res chain seq x y z
N MET A 1 -11.03 22.10 6.18
CA MET A 1 -11.79 23.24 5.64
C MET A 1 -12.63 22.74 4.48
N SER A 2 -13.96 22.86 4.58
CA SER A 2 -14.86 22.65 3.44
C SER A 2 -14.55 23.71 2.39
N MET A 3 -14.30 23.32 1.14
CA MET A 3 -14.16 24.29 0.06
C MET A 3 -15.55 24.82 -0.29
N SER A 4 -15.78 26.09 -0.01
CA SER A 4 -16.95 26.78 -0.54
C SER A 4 -16.81 26.97 -2.07
N THR A 5 -17.93 27.13 -2.77
CA THR A 5 -17.93 27.46 -4.22
C THR A 5 -17.19 28.78 -4.52
N GLU A 6 -17.10 29.67 -3.56
CA GLU A 6 -16.34 30.93 -3.65
C GLU A 6 -14.83 30.70 -3.62
N ASP A 7 -14.33 29.68 -2.86
CA ASP A 7 -12.91 29.30 -2.84
C ASP A 7 -12.45 28.67 -4.16
N CYS A 8 -13.38 28.11 -4.95
CA CYS A 8 -13.07 27.59 -6.27
C CYS A 8 -12.92 28.67 -7.34
N ALA A 9 -13.51 29.83 -7.15
CA ALA A 9 -13.48 30.93 -8.11
C ALA A 9 -12.25 31.87 -7.97
N LYS A 10 -11.57 31.81 -6.80
CA LYS A 10 -10.35 32.62 -6.57
C LYS A 10 -9.11 31.86 -7.02
N SER A 11 -8.21 32.53 -7.77
CA SER A 11 -6.89 31.99 -8.03
C SER A 11 -6.20 31.70 -6.70
N ARG A 12 -5.81 30.45 -6.46
CA ARG A 12 -5.07 30.08 -5.24
C ARG A 12 -3.67 30.62 -5.32
N GLU A 13 -3.20 31.20 -4.22
CA GLU A 13 -1.79 31.57 -4.09
C GLU A 13 -0.91 30.32 -4.33
N GLY A 14 0.17 30.46 -5.11
CA GLY A 14 1.05 29.36 -5.49
C GLY A 14 0.55 28.48 -6.65
N PHE A 15 -0.47 28.93 -7.41
CA PHE A 15 -0.92 28.23 -8.63
C PHE A 15 -0.68 29.09 -9.90
N PRO A 16 -0.35 28.43 -11.06
CA PRO A 16 -0.04 27.00 -11.18
C PRO A 16 1.24 26.63 -10.46
N ARG A 17 1.31 25.41 -9.94
CA ARG A 17 2.54 24.88 -9.32
C ARG A 17 3.61 24.65 -10.38
N PRO A 18 4.89 24.82 -10.02
CA PRO A 18 5.97 24.49 -10.94
C PRO A 18 5.97 22.98 -11.26
N PHE A 19 6.44 22.64 -12.44
CA PHE A 19 6.66 21.24 -12.79
C PHE A 19 7.68 20.62 -11.84
N PRO A 20 7.47 19.35 -11.41
CA PRO A 20 8.49 18.64 -10.66
C PRO A 20 9.73 18.41 -11.53
N ASN A 21 10.89 18.32 -10.88
CA ASN A 21 12.14 17.98 -11.57
C ASN A 21 12.17 16.47 -11.89
N THR A 22 11.37 16.06 -12.87
CA THR A 22 11.29 14.65 -13.29
C THR A 22 12.40 14.36 -14.29
N PRO A 23 13.20 13.27 -14.11
CA PRO A 23 14.24 12.88 -15.06
C PRO A 23 13.68 12.68 -16.47
N SER A 24 14.45 13.06 -17.49
CA SER A 24 14.04 12.88 -18.91
C SER A 24 14.09 11.42 -19.34
N ASN A 25 15.03 10.62 -18.81
CA ASN A 25 15.15 9.21 -19.13
C ASN A 25 14.13 8.40 -18.31
N VAL A 26 13.33 7.55 -18.96
CA VAL A 26 12.27 6.79 -18.30
C VAL A 26 12.79 5.78 -17.27
N LEU A 27 13.97 5.19 -17.50
CA LEU A 27 14.56 4.27 -16.53
C LEU A 27 15.05 5.02 -15.28
N ASP A 28 15.55 6.25 -15.44
CA ASP A 28 15.93 7.08 -14.31
C ASP A 28 14.69 7.56 -13.52
N GLN A 29 13.56 7.80 -14.21
CA GLN A 29 12.28 8.09 -13.53
C GLN A 29 11.84 6.96 -12.62
N LEU A 30 12.12 5.70 -12.97
CA LEU A 30 11.76 4.52 -12.17
C LEU A 30 12.73 4.24 -11.03
N ARG A 31 13.89 4.90 -10.95
CA ARG A 31 14.81 4.74 -9.83
C ARG A 31 14.26 5.37 -8.56
N VAL A 32 14.47 4.70 -7.45
CA VAL A 32 14.15 5.22 -6.12
C VAL A 32 15.41 5.35 -5.25
N THR A 33 16.56 5.56 -5.90
CA THR A 33 17.87 5.68 -5.24
C THR A 33 17.85 6.75 -4.16
N GLY A 34 18.23 6.38 -2.94
CA GLY A 34 18.28 7.27 -1.78
C GLY A 34 16.91 7.63 -1.18
N LYS A 35 15.80 7.18 -1.77
CA LYS A 35 14.48 7.27 -1.12
C LYS A 35 14.41 6.26 0.02
N VAL A 36 13.64 6.60 1.05
CA VAL A 36 13.32 5.72 2.17
C VAL A 36 11.88 5.26 2.04
N ILE A 37 11.70 3.96 1.93
CA ILE A 37 10.41 3.32 1.69
C ILE A 37 10.05 2.45 2.89
N VAL A 38 8.92 2.70 3.52
CA VAL A 38 8.34 1.83 4.55
C VAL A 38 7.32 0.90 3.89
N VAL A 39 7.37 -0.40 4.20
CA VAL A 39 6.39 -1.37 3.72
C VAL A 39 5.85 -2.16 4.90
N THR A 40 4.54 -2.09 5.15
CA THR A 40 3.88 -2.89 6.19
C THR A 40 3.46 -4.26 5.67
N GLY A 41 3.52 -5.28 6.54
CA GLY A 41 3.27 -6.67 6.13
C GLY A 41 4.34 -7.19 5.17
N ALA A 42 5.60 -6.76 5.37
CA ALA A 42 6.72 -6.99 4.46
C ALA A 42 7.42 -8.35 4.62
N ALA A 43 6.97 -9.19 5.54
CA ALA A 43 7.61 -10.49 5.79
C ALA A 43 7.38 -11.51 4.66
N ASP A 44 6.29 -11.36 3.87
CA ASP A 44 5.89 -12.36 2.87
C ASP A 44 5.00 -11.74 1.77
N GLY A 45 4.64 -12.53 0.76
CA GLY A 45 3.66 -12.21 -0.27
C GLY A 45 3.93 -10.89 -0.99
N ILE A 46 2.88 -10.10 -1.20
CA ILE A 46 2.96 -8.82 -1.91
C ILE A 46 3.90 -7.85 -1.19
N GLY A 47 3.81 -7.72 0.15
CA GLY A 47 4.64 -6.78 0.89
C GLY A 47 6.13 -7.05 0.76
N TYR A 48 6.55 -8.32 0.75
CA TYR A 48 7.95 -8.66 0.51
C TYR A 48 8.36 -8.40 -0.95
N ALA A 49 7.54 -8.78 -1.94
CA ALA A 49 7.83 -8.50 -3.34
C ALA A 49 7.97 -6.99 -3.63
N VAL A 50 7.16 -6.17 -2.96
CA VAL A 50 7.27 -4.69 -3.01
C VAL A 50 8.59 -4.24 -2.39
N SER A 51 8.95 -4.75 -1.21
CA SER A 51 10.23 -4.41 -0.54
C SER A 51 11.44 -4.76 -1.42
N GLU A 52 11.39 -5.93 -2.06
CA GLU A 52 12.41 -6.38 -3.00
C GLU A 52 12.50 -5.45 -4.21
N ALA A 53 11.37 -5.08 -4.82
CA ALA A 53 11.33 -4.14 -5.96
C ALA A 53 11.96 -2.78 -5.62
N MET A 54 11.69 -2.25 -4.42
CA MET A 54 12.26 -0.99 -3.97
C MET A 54 13.77 -1.08 -3.78
N ALA A 55 14.26 -2.19 -3.20
CA ALA A 55 15.69 -2.44 -3.02
C ALA A 55 16.42 -2.61 -4.36
N GLU A 56 15.85 -3.38 -5.31
CA GLU A 56 16.36 -3.55 -6.68
C GLU A 56 16.50 -2.21 -7.41
N ALA A 57 15.60 -1.26 -7.15
CA ALA A 57 15.63 0.08 -7.74
C ALA A 57 16.49 1.09 -6.96
N GLY A 58 17.27 0.63 -5.96
CA GLY A 58 18.22 1.44 -5.18
C GLY A 58 17.63 2.17 -3.98
N GLY A 59 16.42 1.83 -3.57
CA GLY A 59 15.75 2.42 -2.40
C GLY A 59 16.17 1.78 -1.08
N ASN A 60 16.19 2.57 -0.03
CA ASN A 60 16.36 2.10 1.34
C ASN A 60 15.00 1.63 1.89
N VAL A 61 14.94 0.46 2.53
CA VAL A 61 13.64 -0.15 2.87
C VAL A 61 13.53 -0.48 4.35
N ALA A 62 12.47 0.02 4.98
CA ALA A 62 12.04 -0.37 6.31
C ALA A 62 10.92 -1.42 6.20
N LEU A 63 11.24 -2.68 6.51
CA LEU A 63 10.31 -3.81 6.44
C LEU A 63 9.57 -3.93 7.78
N TRP A 64 8.26 -3.68 7.76
CA TRP A 64 7.43 -3.85 8.95
C TRP A 64 6.74 -5.21 8.93
N TYR A 65 6.85 -5.95 10.03
CA TYR A 65 6.26 -7.28 10.20
C TYR A 65 5.60 -7.43 11.58
N ASN A 66 4.63 -8.31 11.73
CA ASN A 66 4.00 -8.58 13.01
C ASN A 66 4.57 -9.87 13.65
N SER A 67 4.29 -11.04 13.09
CA SER A 67 4.59 -12.34 13.71
C SER A 67 5.61 -13.19 12.95
N ASN A 68 5.92 -12.86 11.70
CA ASN A 68 6.87 -13.64 10.88
C ASN A 68 8.27 -13.03 10.93
N ASP A 69 9.10 -13.50 11.84
CA ASP A 69 10.46 -13.00 12.06
C ASP A 69 11.43 -13.26 10.87
N ALA A 70 11.01 -14.03 9.85
CA ALA A 70 11.78 -14.16 8.60
C ALA A 70 12.05 -12.82 7.91
N ALA A 71 11.28 -11.78 8.23
CA ALA A 71 11.52 -10.42 7.77
C ALA A 71 12.93 -9.91 8.13
N ILE A 72 13.49 -10.34 9.26
CA ILE A 72 14.83 -9.92 9.73
C ILE A 72 15.90 -10.40 8.74
N GLN A 73 15.91 -11.72 8.44
CA GLN A 73 16.88 -12.29 7.48
C GLN A 73 16.67 -11.71 6.09
N LYS A 74 15.42 -11.59 5.65
CA LYS A 74 15.09 -11.00 4.35
C LYS A 74 15.57 -9.56 4.20
N ALA A 75 15.50 -8.75 5.27
CA ALA A 75 16.06 -7.41 5.25
C ALA A 75 17.59 -7.44 5.05
N GLN A 76 18.30 -8.33 5.75
CA GLN A 76 19.75 -8.51 5.60
C GLN A 76 20.13 -8.96 4.17
N ASP A 77 19.36 -9.88 3.60
CA ASP A 77 19.58 -10.39 2.25
C ASP A 77 19.39 -9.27 1.21
N LEU A 78 18.36 -8.44 1.35
CA LEU A 78 18.14 -7.28 0.48
C LEU A 78 19.28 -6.26 0.58
N ALA A 79 19.74 -5.96 1.82
CA ALA A 79 20.86 -5.05 2.04
C ALA A 79 22.14 -5.52 1.31
N SER A 80 22.47 -6.79 1.48
CA SER A 80 23.70 -7.37 0.90
C SER A 80 23.61 -7.52 -0.62
N THR A 81 22.46 -7.93 -1.15
CA THR A 81 22.26 -8.17 -2.57
C THR A 81 22.23 -6.90 -3.38
N HIS A 82 21.59 -5.85 -2.88
CA HIS A 82 21.34 -4.60 -3.62
C HIS A 82 22.17 -3.42 -3.16
N SER A 83 23.03 -3.59 -2.13
CA SER A 83 23.86 -2.50 -1.56
C SER A 83 23.04 -1.30 -1.11
N VAL A 84 21.89 -1.55 -0.48
CA VAL A 84 20.98 -0.53 0.06
C VAL A 84 20.84 -0.70 1.58
N LYS A 85 20.39 0.35 2.24
CA LYS A 85 20.10 0.27 3.68
C LYS A 85 18.71 -0.35 3.89
N THR A 86 18.63 -1.42 4.68
CA THR A 86 17.38 -2.06 5.07
C THR A 86 17.34 -2.33 6.57
N SER A 87 16.16 -2.32 7.15
CA SER A 87 15.94 -2.71 8.55
C SER A 87 14.56 -3.34 8.69
N ALA A 88 14.44 -4.31 9.59
CA ALA A 88 13.16 -4.93 9.90
C ALA A 88 12.65 -4.44 11.27
N TYR A 89 11.33 -4.12 11.34
CA TYR A 89 10.68 -3.62 12.55
C TYR A 89 9.46 -4.48 12.86
N LYS A 90 9.40 -4.96 14.12
CA LYS A 90 8.23 -5.70 14.60
C LYS A 90 7.15 -4.70 15.02
N VAL A 91 5.99 -4.76 14.38
CA VAL A 91 4.88 -3.82 14.57
C VAL A 91 3.55 -4.53 14.38
N ASP A 92 2.67 -4.41 15.34
CA ASP A 92 1.24 -4.66 15.14
C ASP A 92 0.58 -3.36 14.66
N VAL A 93 0.17 -3.32 13.40
CA VAL A 93 -0.46 -2.12 12.82
C VAL A 93 -1.81 -1.78 13.44
N SER A 94 -2.45 -2.71 14.13
CA SER A 94 -3.70 -2.48 14.86
C SER A 94 -3.50 -1.75 16.20
N ASP A 95 -2.26 -1.55 16.62
CA ASP A 95 -1.87 -0.77 17.79
C ASP A 95 -1.27 0.59 17.36
N SER A 96 -2.03 1.66 17.60
CA SER A 96 -1.64 3.01 17.19
C SER A 96 -0.34 3.50 17.83
N ASN A 97 -0.04 3.07 19.07
CA ASN A 97 1.17 3.46 19.78
C ASN A 97 2.40 2.79 19.14
N GLN A 98 2.31 1.48 18.83
CA GLN A 98 3.38 0.77 18.15
C GLN A 98 3.67 1.38 16.77
N VAL A 99 2.63 1.77 16.02
CA VAL A 99 2.79 2.44 14.72
C VAL A 99 3.54 3.77 14.90
N GLN A 100 3.11 4.62 15.83
CA GLN A 100 3.75 5.92 16.10
C GLN A 100 5.21 5.77 16.52
N GLU A 101 5.48 4.90 17.49
CA GLU A 101 6.85 4.62 17.97
C GLU A 101 7.76 4.09 16.86
N THR A 102 7.23 3.23 15.99
CA THR A 102 8.02 2.65 14.92
C THR A 102 8.30 3.65 13.80
N ILE A 103 7.38 4.55 13.50
CA ILE A 103 7.67 5.69 12.60
C ILE A 103 8.81 6.53 13.17
N ALA A 104 8.81 6.83 14.48
CA ALA A 104 9.90 7.56 15.12
C ALA A 104 11.25 6.81 15.04
N LYS A 105 11.25 5.47 15.21
CA LYS A 105 12.45 4.63 15.02
C LYS A 105 12.93 4.68 13.57
N VAL A 106 12.06 4.58 12.58
CA VAL A 106 12.43 4.70 11.16
C VAL A 106 13.05 6.08 10.87
N LEU A 107 12.46 7.15 11.38
CA LEU A 107 13.02 8.50 11.23
C LEU A 107 14.39 8.63 11.88
N ASN A 108 14.60 8.06 13.07
CA ASN A 108 15.90 8.02 13.73
C ASN A 108 16.95 7.27 12.88
N ASP A 109 16.58 6.13 12.32
CA ASP A 109 17.48 5.24 11.59
C ASP A 109 17.77 5.73 10.17
N PHE A 110 16.78 6.30 9.47
CA PHE A 110 16.86 6.66 8.04
C PHE A 110 16.82 8.16 7.77
N GLY A 111 16.41 8.98 8.74
CA GLY A 111 16.36 10.44 8.66
C GLY A 111 15.10 11.01 7.97
N LYS A 112 14.37 10.22 7.20
CA LYS A 112 13.18 10.64 6.46
C LYS A 112 12.30 9.43 6.08
N ILE A 113 11.10 9.71 5.56
CA ILE A 113 10.24 8.73 4.88
C ILE A 113 9.75 9.36 3.57
N ASP A 114 10.18 8.84 2.43
CA ASP A 114 9.74 9.34 1.11
C ASP A 114 8.45 8.65 0.65
N VAL A 115 8.34 7.33 0.90
CA VAL A 115 7.21 6.50 0.49
C VAL A 115 6.76 5.62 1.65
N PHE A 116 5.46 5.56 1.88
CA PHE A 116 4.87 4.65 2.83
C PHE A 116 3.88 3.73 2.12
N VAL A 117 4.15 2.42 2.14
CA VAL A 117 3.28 1.39 1.56
C VAL A 117 2.49 0.73 2.69
N ALA A 118 1.24 1.14 2.86
CA ALA A 118 0.31 0.58 3.81
C ALA A 118 -0.32 -0.68 3.22
N ASN A 119 0.41 -1.82 3.35
CA ASN A 119 0.06 -3.08 2.71
C ASN A 119 -0.45 -4.15 3.70
N ALA A 120 -0.13 -4.06 4.99
CA ALA A 120 -0.57 -5.05 5.97
C ALA A 120 -2.09 -5.23 5.95
N GLY A 121 -2.51 -6.49 5.99
CA GLY A 121 -3.92 -6.84 5.99
C GLY A 121 -4.12 -8.33 6.29
N MET A 122 -5.35 -8.70 6.58
CA MET A 122 -5.77 -10.08 6.77
C MET A 122 -7.15 -10.33 6.14
N ALA A 123 -7.44 -11.57 5.80
CA ALA A 123 -8.75 -12.01 5.34
C ALA A 123 -9.31 -13.07 6.28
N ILE A 124 -10.56 -12.88 6.68
CA ILE A 124 -11.40 -13.91 7.29
C ILE A 124 -12.57 -14.09 6.34
N SER A 125 -12.57 -15.23 5.65
CA SER A 125 -13.57 -15.55 4.63
C SER A 125 -14.64 -16.43 5.27
N LYS A 126 -15.74 -15.79 5.71
CA LYS A 126 -16.91 -16.42 6.32
C LYS A 126 -18.17 -15.65 5.97
N PRO A 127 -19.32 -16.35 5.80
CA PRO A 127 -20.63 -15.71 5.79
C PRO A 127 -20.85 -14.90 7.07
N ILE A 128 -21.57 -13.79 6.98
CA ILE A 128 -21.75 -12.87 8.13
C ILE A 128 -22.43 -13.53 9.34
N LEU A 129 -23.30 -14.50 9.12
CA LEU A 129 -23.99 -15.21 10.21
C LEU A 129 -23.08 -16.20 10.94
N GLU A 130 -21.92 -16.57 10.36
CA GLU A 130 -20.93 -17.48 10.95
C GLU A 130 -19.70 -16.74 11.49
N GLN A 131 -19.50 -15.51 11.08
CA GLN A 131 -18.37 -14.70 11.54
C GLN A 131 -18.63 -14.17 12.94
N THR A 132 -17.75 -14.49 13.90
CA THR A 132 -17.90 -13.99 15.27
C THR A 132 -17.59 -12.49 15.35
N LEU A 133 -18.12 -11.82 16.37
CA LEU A 133 -17.85 -10.40 16.59
C LEU A 133 -16.35 -10.13 16.88
N ASP A 134 -15.63 -11.08 17.45
CA ASP A 134 -14.19 -10.95 17.68
C ASP A 134 -13.38 -11.08 16.40
N GLU A 135 -13.74 -12.00 15.50
CA GLU A 135 -13.18 -12.07 14.14
C GLU A 135 -13.46 -10.80 13.35
N TYR A 136 -14.70 -10.27 13.44
CA TYR A 136 -15.05 -8.99 12.85
C TYR A 136 -14.15 -7.86 13.37
N ARG A 137 -14.06 -7.69 14.70
CA ARG A 137 -13.23 -6.64 15.32
C ARG A 137 -11.77 -6.77 14.92
N LYS A 138 -11.23 -7.99 14.94
CA LYS A 138 -9.86 -8.25 14.53
C LYS A 138 -9.60 -7.87 13.08
N GLN A 139 -10.51 -8.20 12.18
CA GLN A 139 -10.36 -7.85 10.76
C GLN A 139 -10.47 -6.35 10.54
N MET A 140 -11.39 -5.68 11.23
CA MET A 140 -11.52 -4.21 11.19
C MET A 140 -10.27 -3.52 11.74
N SER A 141 -9.76 -3.97 12.90
CA SER A 141 -8.58 -3.35 13.53
C SER A 141 -7.32 -3.45 12.67
N VAL A 142 -7.11 -4.56 11.96
CA VAL A 142 -5.96 -4.69 11.07
C VAL A 142 -6.18 -3.95 9.75
N ASN A 143 -7.31 -4.19 9.08
CA ASN A 143 -7.53 -3.73 7.71
C ASN A 143 -7.96 -2.26 7.61
N VAL A 144 -8.66 -1.75 8.62
CA VAL A 144 -9.16 -0.37 8.65
C VAL A 144 -8.32 0.48 9.59
N ASP A 145 -8.33 0.17 10.90
CA ASP A 145 -7.65 1.00 11.88
C ASP A 145 -6.14 1.04 11.62
N GLY A 146 -5.53 -0.11 11.24
CA GLY A 146 -4.11 -0.19 10.89
C GLY A 146 -3.73 0.72 9.71
N ILE A 147 -4.56 0.77 8.65
CA ILE A 147 -4.36 1.69 7.53
C ILE A 147 -4.52 3.15 7.98
N VAL A 148 -5.53 3.44 8.82
CA VAL A 148 -5.77 4.80 9.34
C VAL A 148 -4.59 5.25 10.21
N TYR A 149 -4.10 4.41 11.13
CA TYR A 149 -2.97 4.76 12.00
C TYR A 149 -1.69 4.98 11.21
N CYS A 150 -1.36 4.05 10.30
CA CYS A 150 -0.22 4.18 9.41
C CYS A 150 -0.29 5.48 8.58
N SER A 151 -1.45 5.74 7.97
CA SER A 151 -1.66 6.94 7.16
C SER A 151 -1.53 8.22 7.99
N LYS A 152 -2.16 8.25 9.18
CA LYS A 152 -2.11 9.42 10.06
C LYS A 152 -0.68 9.79 10.41
N TYR A 153 0.08 8.86 10.96
CA TYR A 153 1.44 9.16 11.44
C TYR A 153 2.44 9.34 10.29
N ALA A 154 2.31 8.62 9.17
CA ALA A 154 3.09 8.91 7.97
C ALA A 154 2.75 10.28 7.40
N GLY A 155 1.47 10.66 7.40
CA GLY A 155 1.00 11.97 6.95
C GLY A 155 1.55 13.13 7.79
N GLU A 156 1.69 12.97 9.08
CA GLU A 156 2.35 13.95 9.97
C GLU A 156 3.82 14.17 9.55
N VAL A 157 4.54 13.07 9.24
CA VAL A 157 5.92 13.14 8.72
C VAL A 157 5.95 13.84 7.36
N PHE A 158 5.09 13.44 6.41
CA PHE A 158 5.02 14.02 5.08
C PHE A 158 4.72 15.52 5.13
N LYS A 159 3.78 15.93 5.99
CA LYS A 159 3.45 17.34 6.18
C LYS A 159 4.62 18.13 6.74
N SER A 160 5.36 17.57 7.70
CA SER A 160 6.56 18.21 8.27
C SER A 160 7.70 18.31 7.27
N GLN A 161 7.88 17.31 6.41
CA GLN A 161 8.90 17.30 5.35
C GLN A 161 8.51 18.17 4.15
N GLY A 162 7.22 18.47 3.95
CA GLY A 162 6.69 19.15 2.78
C GLY A 162 6.52 18.23 1.54
N PHE A 163 6.81 16.94 1.66
CA PHE A 163 6.64 15.94 0.61
C PHE A 163 6.34 14.56 1.19
N GLY A 164 5.69 13.71 0.39
CA GLY A 164 5.43 12.32 0.73
C GLY A 164 4.65 11.58 -0.35
N ASN A 165 4.63 10.25 -0.23
CA ASN A 165 3.89 9.39 -1.14
C ASN A 165 3.34 8.19 -0.36
N LEU A 166 2.01 8.13 -0.23
CA LEU A 166 1.29 7.02 0.40
C LEU A 166 0.74 6.10 -0.68
N ILE A 167 1.02 4.81 -0.56
CA ILE A 167 0.45 3.77 -1.41
C ILE A 167 -0.34 2.81 -0.51
N ILE A 168 -1.64 2.70 -0.72
CA ILE A 168 -2.53 1.83 0.06
C ILE A 168 -2.82 0.57 -0.74
N THR A 169 -2.58 -0.59 -0.15
CA THR A 169 -2.98 -1.88 -0.72
C THR A 169 -4.44 -2.19 -0.34
N SER A 170 -5.32 -2.01 -1.29
CA SER A 170 -6.71 -2.41 -1.20
C SER A 170 -6.91 -3.85 -1.71
N SER A 171 -7.91 -4.08 -2.54
CA SER A 171 -8.21 -5.35 -3.22
C SER A 171 -9.28 -5.10 -4.28
N MET A 172 -9.34 -5.95 -5.31
CA MET A 172 -10.51 -6.04 -6.19
C MET A 172 -11.82 -6.26 -5.41
N SER A 173 -11.74 -6.85 -4.21
CA SER A 173 -12.86 -7.05 -3.29
C SER A 173 -13.52 -5.76 -2.80
N GLY A 174 -12.87 -4.62 -2.96
CA GLY A 174 -13.48 -3.31 -2.72
C GLY A 174 -14.34 -2.81 -3.88
N HIS A 175 -14.31 -3.49 -5.04
CA HIS A 175 -15.03 -3.14 -6.27
C HIS A 175 -16.13 -4.11 -6.62
N ILE A 176 -15.96 -5.38 -6.26
CA ILE A 176 -16.86 -6.47 -6.62
C ILE A 176 -17.05 -7.41 -5.42
N VAL A 177 -18.19 -8.10 -5.39
CA VAL A 177 -18.38 -9.22 -4.46
C VAL A 177 -17.72 -10.45 -5.06
N ASN A 178 -16.72 -10.99 -4.37
CA ASN A 178 -15.99 -12.17 -4.83
C ASN A 178 -16.88 -13.42 -4.88
N VAL A 179 -16.63 -14.26 -5.85
CA VAL A 179 -17.30 -15.57 -6.03
C VAL A 179 -16.20 -16.65 -6.07
N PRO A 180 -16.39 -17.79 -5.40
CA PRO A 180 -17.50 -18.22 -4.54
C PRO A 180 -17.32 -17.88 -3.06
N VAL A 181 -16.41 -16.98 -2.72
CA VAL A 181 -15.96 -16.70 -1.34
C VAL A 181 -16.88 -15.72 -0.65
N ASP A 182 -17.61 -16.18 0.37
CA ASP A 182 -18.38 -15.30 1.24
C ASP A 182 -17.48 -14.60 2.24
N GLN A 183 -17.31 -13.29 2.07
CA GLN A 183 -16.43 -12.48 2.92
C GLN A 183 -16.89 -11.00 3.00
N PRO A 184 -18.15 -10.74 3.39
CA PRO A 184 -18.73 -9.39 3.31
C PRO A 184 -17.95 -8.36 4.14
N VAL A 185 -17.42 -8.74 5.29
CA VAL A 185 -16.61 -7.84 6.13
C VAL A 185 -15.29 -7.49 5.45
N TYR A 186 -14.58 -8.47 4.87
CA TYR A 186 -13.35 -8.20 4.11
C TYR A 186 -13.61 -7.23 2.95
N ASN A 187 -14.63 -7.49 2.14
CA ASN A 187 -15.01 -6.64 1.02
C ASN A 187 -15.29 -5.20 1.48
N ALA A 188 -16.04 -5.05 2.57
CA ALA A 188 -16.33 -3.74 3.17
C ALA A 188 -15.06 -3.03 3.65
N THR A 189 -14.10 -3.73 4.29
CA THR A 189 -12.83 -3.12 4.71
C THR A 189 -12.04 -2.59 3.52
N LYS A 190 -12.04 -3.30 2.40
CA LYS A 190 -11.31 -2.90 1.18
C LYS A 190 -11.99 -1.75 0.44
N ALA A 191 -13.30 -1.71 0.39
CA ALA A 191 -14.06 -0.56 -0.10
C ALA A 191 -13.79 0.70 0.75
N TYR A 192 -13.75 0.55 2.10
CA TYR A 192 -13.39 1.64 3.01
C TYR A 192 -12.02 2.23 2.68
N VAL A 193 -10.96 1.41 2.65
CA VAL A 193 -9.60 1.92 2.47
C VAL A 193 -9.38 2.49 1.07
N THR A 194 -10.07 1.99 0.06
CA THR A 194 -10.10 2.56 -1.27
C THR A 194 -10.64 3.99 -1.26
N HIS A 195 -11.81 4.20 -0.67
CA HIS A 195 -12.41 5.53 -0.62
C HIS A 195 -11.65 6.48 0.32
N PHE A 196 -11.15 5.97 1.45
CA PHE A 196 -10.29 6.69 2.38
C PHE A 196 -9.03 7.23 1.68
N GLY A 197 -8.34 6.42 0.89
CA GLY A 197 -7.17 6.84 0.12
C GLY A 197 -7.48 7.96 -0.88
N LYS A 198 -8.62 7.87 -1.60
CA LYS A 198 -9.09 8.94 -2.51
C LYS A 198 -9.35 10.25 -1.75
N SER A 199 -9.93 10.16 -0.56
CA SER A 199 -10.19 11.31 0.31
C SER A 199 -8.89 11.96 0.79
N LEU A 200 -7.92 11.15 1.24
CA LEU A 200 -6.59 11.65 1.62
C LEU A 200 -5.84 12.30 0.47
N ALA A 201 -5.93 11.76 -0.75
CA ALA A 201 -5.30 12.36 -1.93
C ALA A 201 -5.79 13.81 -2.16
N ARG A 202 -7.07 14.07 -1.92
CA ARG A 202 -7.64 15.42 -1.99
C ARG A 202 -7.20 16.28 -0.82
N GLU A 203 -7.19 15.72 0.39
CA GLU A 203 -6.82 16.46 1.61
C GLU A 203 -5.34 16.85 1.61
N TRP A 204 -4.45 15.91 1.24
CA TRP A 204 -2.99 16.08 1.31
C TRP A 204 -2.35 16.69 0.06
N ARG A 205 -3.14 17.16 -0.88
CA ARG A 205 -2.69 17.71 -2.17
C ARG A 205 -1.55 18.72 -2.09
N GLU A 206 -1.35 19.33 -0.91
CA GLU A 206 -0.32 20.35 -0.73
C GLU A 206 1.08 19.76 -0.47
N PHE A 207 1.14 18.54 0.10
CA PHE A 207 2.41 17.98 0.57
C PHE A 207 2.60 16.48 0.25
N ALA A 208 1.57 15.76 -0.23
CA ALA A 208 1.74 14.35 -0.53
C ALA A 208 0.85 13.88 -1.69
N ARG A 209 1.28 12.80 -2.34
CA ARG A 209 0.45 12.00 -3.23
C ARG A 209 -0.08 10.78 -2.49
N VAL A 210 -1.28 10.34 -2.84
CA VAL A 210 -1.89 9.13 -2.29
C VAL A 210 -2.49 8.34 -3.44
N ASN A 211 -2.08 7.08 -3.61
CA ASN A 211 -2.65 6.19 -4.60
C ASN A 211 -2.99 4.84 -3.97
N ILE A 212 -3.87 4.13 -4.62
CA ILE A 212 -4.39 2.84 -4.17
C ILE A 212 -4.03 1.78 -5.22
N VAL A 213 -3.64 0.60 -4.75
CA VAL A 213 -3.49 -0.60 -5.58
C VAL A 213 -4.54 -1.60 -5.12
N SER A 214 -5.32 -2.12 -6.07
CA SER A 214 -6.36 -3.11 -5.85
C SER A 214 -6.00 -4.44 -6.52
N PRO A 215 -5.22 -5.32 -5.83
CA PRO A 215 -4.84 -6.61 -6.38
C PRO A 215 -6.02 -7.57 -6.49
N GLY A 216 -5.99 -8.43 -7.50
CA GLY A 216 -6.80 -9.65 -7.58
C GLY A 216 -6.19 -10.81 -6.79
N PHE A 217 -6.42 -12.02 -7.25
CA PHE A 217 -5.79 -13.22 -6.68
C PHE A 217 -4.31 -13.29 -7.07
N PHE A 218 -3.45 -13.26 -6.08
CA PHE A 218 -2.00 -13.46 -6.21
C PHE A 218 -1.56 -14.71 -5.44
N ASP A 219 -0.56 -15.39 -5.98
CA ASP A 219 0.06 -16.55 -5.32
C ASP A 219 0.81 -16.11 -4.07
N THR A 220 0.13 -16.22 -2.93
CA THR A 220 0.61 -15.84 -1.60
C THR A 220 0.03 -16.77 -0.55
N LYS A 221 0.60 -16.76 0.66
CA LYS A 221 0.04 -17.53 1.79
C LYS A 221 -1.36 -17.09 2.23
N MET A 222 -1.78 -15.87 1.88
CA MET A 222 -3.15 -15.37 2.10
C MET A 222 -4.10 -15.86 1.01
N GLY A 223 -3.63 -16.67 0.06
CA GLY A 223 -4.38 -17.12 -1.11
C GLY A 223 -5.65 -17.89 -0.76
N ALA A 224 -6.55 -17.95 -1.73
CA ALA A 224 -7.79 -18.71 -1.62
C ALA A 224 -7.53 -20.23 -1.67
N GLY A 225 -8.44 -21.01 -1.09
CA GLY A 225 -8.40 -22.47 -1.19
C GLY A 225 -8.59 -22.96 -2.64
N PRO A 226 -8.27 -24.25 -2.92
CA PRO A 226 -8.26 -24.78 -4.29
C PRO A 226 -9.57 -24.56 -5.07
N ASP A 227 -10.72 -24.77 -4.43
CA ASP A 227 -12.03 -24.64 -5.08
C ASP A 227 -12.33 -23.18 -5.46
N ALA A 228 -11.98 -22.23 -4.55
CA ALA A 228 -12.12 -20.81 -4.83
C ALA A 228 -11.17 -20.35 -5.93
N LEU A 229 -9.97 -20.94 -6.03
CA LEU A 229 -9.02 -20.65 -7.10
C LEU A 229 -9.50 -21.14 -8.47
N GLN A 230 -10.17 -22.31 -8.54
CA GLN A 230 -10.74 -22.78 -9.81
C GLN A 230 -11.79 -21.81 -10.36
N GLU A 231 -12.66 -21.29 -9.49
CA GLU A 231 -13.63 -20.27 -9.90
C GLU A 231 -12.95 -18.94 -10.24
N ALA A 232 -11.91 -18.54 -9.47
CA ALA A 232 -11.12 -17.36 -9.77
C ALA A 232 -10.46 -17.44 -11.16
N TYR A 233 -9.96 -18.62 -11.56
CA TYR A 233 -9.39 -18.84 -12.89
C TYR A 233 -10.45 -18.73 -13.99
N ARG A 234 -11.66 -19.23 -13.72
CA ARG A 234 -12.78 -19.11 -14.67
C ARG A 234 -13.24 -17.67 -14.87
N MET A 235 -13.23 -16.87 -13.79
CA MET A 235 -13.65 -15.47 -13.81
C MET A 235 -12.59 -14.52 -14.39
N ALA A 236 -11.32 -14.75 -14.08
CA ALA A 236 -10.24 -13.90 -14.56
C ALA A 236 -10.04 -14.06 -16.08
N ALA A 237 -10.00 -12.97 -16.81
CA ALA A 237 -9.78 -13.00 -18.26
C ALA A 237 -8.43 -13.66 -18.63
N LEU A 238 -7.39 -13.53 -17.77
CA LEU A 238 -6.11 -14.20 -17.98
C LEU A 238 -6.10 -15.67 -17.53
N GLY A 239 -7.17 -16.19 -16.93
CA GLY A 239 -7.33 -17.61 -16.58
C GLY A 239 -6.37 -18.13 -15.50
N ARG A 240 -5.77 -17.25 -14.70
CA ARG A 240 -4.80 -17.60 -13.66
C ARG A 240 -4.74 -16.55 -12.57
N GLN A 241 -4.13 -16.89 -11.43
CA GLN A 241 -3.69 -15.89 -10.46
C GLN A 241 -2.41 -15.19 -10.93
N GLY A 242 -2.16 -14.00 -10.40
CA GLY A 242 -0.90 -13.28 -10.58
C GLY A 242 0.21 -13.89 -9.73
N HIS A 243 1.43 -13.87 -10.23
CA HIS A 243 2.61 -14.13 -9.43
C HIS A 243 3.08 -12.83 -8.76
N THR A 244 3.61 -12.90 -7.53
CA THR A 244 4.06 -11.70 -6.78
C THR A 244 5.11 -10.87 -7.52
N LYS A 245 5.87 -11.45 -8.44
CA LYS A 245 6.78 -10.70 -9.33
C LYS A 245 6.06 -9.74 -10.27
N GLU A 246 4.82 -10.05 -10.67
CA GLU A 246 4.06 -9.24 -11.64
C GLU A 246 3.52 -7.94 -11.04
N ILE A 247 3.45 -7.83 -9.70
CA ILE A 247 2.98 -6.63 -9.02
C ILE A 247 4.12 -5.63 -8.73
N LYS A 248 5.40 -6.09 -8.75
CA LYS A 248 6.58 -5.29 -8.41
C LYS A 248 6.66 -3.99 -9.22
N GLY A 249 6.48 -4.08 -10.54
CA GLY A 249 6.58 -2.93 -11.43
C GLY A 249 5.54 -1.85 -11.16
N LEU A 250 4.31 -2.22 -10.78
CA LEU A 250 3.26 -1.26 -10.46
C LEU A 250 3.59 -0.46 -9.19
N TYR A 251 4.03 -1.14 -8.13
CA TYR A 251 4.41 -0.43 -6.90
C TYR A 251 5.64 0.44 -7.11
N LEU A 252 6.62 -0.03 -7.88
CA LEU A 252 7.79 0.77 -8.23
C LEU A 252 7.39 2.02 -9.02
N TYR A 253 6.52 1.89 -10.02
CA TYR A 253 5.98 3.03 -10.76
C TYR A 253 5.34 4.05 -9.81
N LEU A 254 4.45 3.62 -8.92
CA LEU A 254 3.77 4.51 -7.97
C LEU A 254 4.73 5.16 -6.96
N ALA A 255 5.80 4.46 -6.54
CA ALA A 255 6.79 4.97 -5.60
C ALA A 255 7.79 5.94 -6.22
N SER A 256 7.97 5.86 -7.53
CA SER A 256 9.00 6.57 -8.28
C SER A 256 8.54 7.93 -8.84
N ASP A 257 9.45 8.62 -9.50
CA ASP A 257 9.17 9.91 -10.14
C ASP A 257 8.41 9.75 -11.47
N ALA A 258 8.27 8.53 -11.99
CA ALA A 258 7.44 8.23 -13.16
C ALA A 258 5.95 8.49 -12.92
N SER A 259 5.51 8.56 -11.67
CA SER A 259 4.11 8.76 -11.29
C SER A 259 3.82 10.13 -10.63
N THR A 260 4.67 11.13 -10.81
CA THR A 260 4.52 12.46 -10.15
C THR A 260 3.20 13.16 -10.46
N TYR A 261 2.57 12.87 -11.60
CA TYR A 261 1.26 13.44 -11.96
C TYR A 261 0.08 12.54 -11.56
N MET A 262 0.30 11.54 -10.70
CA MET A 262 -0.71 10.57 -10.30
C MET A 262 -1.00 10.67 -8.80
N THR A 263 -2.24 11.03 -8.45
CA THR A 263 -2.76 11.02 -7.08
C THR A 263 -4.26 10.72 -7.08
N GLY A 264 -4.75 10.01 -6.07
CA GLY A 264 -6.16 9.60 -5.95
C GLY A 264 -6.57 8.46 -6.86
N SER A 265 -5.65 7.89 -7.62
CA SER A 265 -5.93 6.76 -8.50
C SER A 265 -6.02 5.46 -7.70
N ASP A 266 -6.93 4.60 -8.15
CA ASP A 266 -7.10 3.23 -7.67
C ASP A 266 -6.83 2.31 -8.86
N VAL A 267 -5.71 1.59 -8.79
CA VAL A 267 -5.21 0.78 -9.89
C VAL A 267 -5.51 -0.68 -9.64
N LEU A 268 -6.43 -1.23 -10.44
CA LEU A 268 -6.71 -2.67 -10.47
C LEU A 268 -5.57 -3.43 -11.15
N ILE A 269 -5.16 -4.54 -10.53
CA ILE A 269 -4.23 -5.51 -11.10
C ILE A 269 -4.74 -6.91 -10.71
N ASP A 270 -5.67 -7.43 -11.47
CA ASP A 270 -6.51 -8.57 -11.11
C ASP A 270 -6.65 -9.63 -12.22
N GLY A 271 -5.91 -9.49 -13.32
CA GLY A 271 -6.03 -10.39 -14.46
C GLY A 271 -7.37 -10.29 -15.20
N GLY A 272 -8.10 -9.18 -15.00
CA GLY A 272 -9.42 -8.95 -15.59
C GLY A 272 -10.56 -9.65 -14.86
N TYR A 273 -10.39 -9.96 -13.57
CA TYR A 273 -11.42 -10.63 -12.76
C TYR A 273 -12.70 -9.79 -12.61
N VAL A 274 -12.59 -8.47 -12.50
CA VAL A 274 -13.74 -7.57 -12.28
C VAL A 274 -14.43 -7.11 -13.59
N LEU A 275 -14.00 -7.61 -14.74
CA LEU A 275 -14.59 -7.22 -16.03
C LEU A 275 -16.02 -7.76 -16.26
N PRO A 276 -16.39 -9.00 -15.85
CA PRO A 276 -17.74 -9.51 -16.01
C PRO A 276 -18.75 -8.82 -15.10
#